data_3a335b72800cafeee7fcde7b71617a6e
#
_entry.id   3a335b72800cafeee7fcde7b71617a6e
#
_cell.length_a   1.000
_cell.length_b   1.000
_cell.length_c   1.000
_cell.angle_alpha   90.00
_cell.angle_beta   90.00
_cell.angle_gamma   90.00
#
_symmetry.space_group_name_H-M   'P 1'
#
loop_
_entity.id
_entity.type
_entity.pdbx_description
1 polymer ?
#
loop_
_entity_poly.entity_id
_entity_poly.type
_entity_poly.pdbx_seq_one_letter_code
_entity_poly.pdbx_strand_id
1 'polypeptide(L)'
;MNIYREIIKKDIQFDFLVTEVAENDYSEEIRKLGGKIFSLPSGKDTLFTVRRKMREVLSNSSYRYDVIHYHAISSWGIAIDIPYRKKIKVITHSHATKLSDTLLKSLRNRLFSLNIFFNSNQFVACSPEAGDKLFMGRSFTYLPNAINIENFLFDEEKRKTYRKMLSIKSNQLVIGNVGRIAKQKNQLFLLKILVYLLERGIDTKLVIVGDGNLKTNLQHEINSAQLQNNVVLAGAVKNPGDYYSAMDVFLLPSLFEGLPMVGVEAQANGLPSIFSSQTSQCVNMFNASFVDLKEKNVRQWFEAILSHWEGGRDESAIKHIKKQKFDIYSGVSEWTRLYEILIQ
;
A
#
# COMPACT_ATOMS: atom_id res chain seq x y z
N MET A 1 8.23 5.70 -3.89
CA MET A 1 9.33 5.34 -4.82
C MET A 1 8.86 5.18 -6.26
N ASN A 2 7.75 4.45 -6.55
CA ASN A 2 7.33 4.23 -7.94
C ASN A 2 7.27 5.54 -8.77
N ILE A 3 6.56 6.55 -8.25
CA ILE A 3 6.50 7.86 -8.91
C ILE A 3 7.88 8.50 -9.02
N TYR A 4 8.73 8.45 -7.97
CA TYR A 4 10.03 9.11 -7.97
C TYR A 4 10.97 8.58 -9.06
N ARG A 5 11.02 7.26 -9.27
CA ARG A 5 11.83 6.61 -10.33
C ARG A 5 11.53 7.13 -11.73
N GLU A 6 10.31 7.54 -11.97
CA GLU A 6 9.85 7.97 -13.28
C GLU A 6 9.78 9.50 -13.41
N ILE A 7 9.37 10.22 -12.36
CA ILE A 7 9.19 11.67 -12.42
C ILE A 7 10.53 12.42 -12.50
N ILE A 8 11.61 11.83 -11.97
CA ILE A 8 12.96 12.41 -12.10
C ILE A 8 13.39 12.53 -13.56
N LYS A 9 12.88 11.70 -14.45
CA LYS A 9 13.08 11.78 -15.90
C LYS A 9 12.38 13.02 -16.54
N LYS A 10 11.61 13.76 -15.74
CA LYS A 10 10.91 15.00 -16.09
C LYS A 10 11.50 16.22 -15.38
N ASP A 11 12.78 16.15 -14.97
CA ASP A 11 13.51 17.21 -14.28
C ASP A 11 12.88 17.65 -12.95
N ILE A 12 12.10 16.77 -12.32
CA ILE A 12 11.51 16.99 -11.00
C ILE A 12 12.28 16.17 -9.96
N GLN A 13 13.08 16.84 -9.16
CA GLN A 13 13.90 16.22 -8.11
C GLN A 13 13.14 16.17 -6.78
N PHE A 14 13.22 15.04 -6.07
CA PHE A 14 12.68 14.89 -4.72
C PHE A 14 13.80 14.75 -3.71
N ASP A 15 13.67 15.49 -2.60
CA ASP A 15 14.35 15.23 -1.34
C ASP A 15 13.32 14.73 -0.31
N PHE A 16 13.77 13.95 0.66
CA PHE A 16 12.87 13.25 1.58
C PHE A 16 13.15 13.66 3.03
N LEU A 17 12.10 14.09 3.74
CA LEU A 17 12.13 14.28 5.17
C LEU A 17 11.33 13.14 5.82
N VAL A 18 12.01 12.27 6.59
CA VAL A 18 11.45 11.04 7.16
C VAL A 18 11.58 11.01 8.68
N THR A 19 10.74 10.23 9.35
CA THR A 19 10.85 10.02 10.80
C THR A 19 12.08 9.22 11.17
N GLU A 20 12.34 8.17 10.40
CA GLU A 20 13.42 7.21 10.64
C GLU A 20 13.86 6.62 9.30
N VAL A 21 15.14 6.28 9.21
CA VAL A 21 15.71 5.50 8.11
C VAL A 21 15.79 4.05 8.58
N ALA A 22 15.00 3.17 8.00
CA ALA A 22 14.99 1.76 8.35
C ALA A 22 16.12 1.01 7.64
N GLU A 23 16.57 -0.10 8.23
CA GLU A 23 17.43 -1.06 7.54
C GLU A 23 16.69 -1.62 6.31
N ASN A 24 17.39 -1.72 5.18
CA ASN A 24 16.84 -2.18 3.89
C ASN A 24 15.70 -1.31 3.30
N ASP A 25 15.68 -0.02 3.61
CA ASP A 25 14.80 0.95 2.97
C ASP A 25 15.33 1.36 1.57
N TYR A 26 14.64 2.33 0.95
CA TYR A 26 15.04 2.85 -0.37
C TYR A 26 16.16 3.93 -0.31
N SER A 27 16.85 4.10 0.81
CA SER A 27 17.80 5.20 1.03
C SER A 27 18.96 5.21 0.04
N GLU A 28 19.51 4.05 -0.27
CA GLU A 28 20.59 3.93 -1.25
C GLU A 28 20.12 4.30 -2.66
N GLU A 29 18.94 3.83 -3.05
CA GLU A 29 18.34 4.13 -4.34
C GLU A 29 18.01 5.63 -4.48
N ILE A 30 17.43 6.23 -3.43
CA ILE A 30 17.14 7.68 -3.40
C ILE A 30 18.40 8.48 -3.65
N ARG A 31 19.50 8.14 -2.98
CA ARG A 31 20.79 8.83 -3.16
C ARG A 31 21.37 8.63 -4.55
N LYS A 32 21.26 7.43 -5.12
CA LYS A 32 21.69 7.15 -6.51
C LYS A 32 20.90 7.96 -7.52
N LEU A 33 19.62 8.26 -7.25
CA LEU A 33 18.77 9.14 -8.05
C LEU A 33 18.98 10.64 -7.74
N GLY A 34 19.99 11.01 -6.93
CA GLY A 34 20.33 12.40 -6.60
C GLY A 34 19.50 12.99 -5.46
N GLY A 35 18.56 12.26 -4.87
CA GLY A 35 17.73 12.72 -3.75
C GLY A 35 18.48 12.71 -2.42
N LYS A 36 18.14 13.65 -1.56
CA LYS A 36 18.66 13.76 -0.19
C LYS A 36 17.64 13.22 0.81
N ILE A 37 18.15 12.68 1.91
CA ILE A 37 17.31 12.17 2.98
C ILE A 37 17.66 12.90 4.26
N PHE A 38 16.65 13.52 4.85
CA PHE A 38 16.70 14.16 6.15
C PHE A 38 15.87 13.35 7.14
N SER A 39 16.47 12.89 8.24
CA SER A 39 15.76 12.15 9.27
C SER A 39 15.62 12.94 10.56
N LEU A 40 14.58 12.65 11.33
CA LEU A 40 14.47 13.10 12.71
C LEU A 40 15.46 12.31 13.58
N PRO A 41 15.88 12.86 14.74
CA PRO A 41 16.62 12.08 15.73
C PRO A 41 15.79 10.88 16.19
N SER A 42 16.41 9.71 16.23
CA SER A 42 15.75 8.45 16.61
C SER A 42 14.98 8.57 17.94
N GLY A 43 13.77 8.03 17.96
CA GLY A 43 12.88 8.04 19.14
C GLY A 43 12.31 9.40 19.55
N LYS A 44 12.53 10.48 18.77
CA LYS A 44 12.11 11.84 19.11
C LYS A 44 11.15 12.47 18.10
N ASP A 45 10.14 11.74 17.70
CA ASP A 45 9.04 12.27 16.87
C ASP A 45 8.09 13.15 17.72
N THR A 46 8.63 14.22 18.30
CA THR A 46 7.83 15.22 19.02
C THR A 46 7.48 16.38 18.09
N LEU A 47 6.39 17.09 18.41
CA LEU A 47 5.95 18.27 17.65
C LEU A 47 7.06 19.31 17.51
N PHE A 48 7.86 19.47 18.55
CA PHE A 48 8.96 20.42 18.58
C PHE A 48 10.12 20.00 17.68
N THR A 49 10.51 18.73 17.70
CA THR A 49 11.61 18.21 16.88
C THR A 49 11.27 18.26 15.38
N VAL A 50 10.02 17.94 15.01
CA VAL A 50 9.54 18.07 13.64
C VAL A 50 9.62 19.52 13.14
N ARG A 51 9.09 20.48 13.91
CA ARG A 51 9.16 21.90 13.54
C ARG A 51 10.59 22.42 13.44
N ARG A 52 11.45 22.00 14.35
CA ARG A 52 12.89 22.37 14.33
C ARG A 52 13.56 21.85 13.08
N LYS A 53 13.37 20.56 12.76
CA LYS A 53 13.99 19.94 11.58
C LYS A 53 13.49 20.55 10.28
N MET A 54 12.20 20.80 10.18
CA MET A 54 11.64 21.48 9.01
C MET A 54 12.25 22.88 8.80
N ARG A 55 12.41 23.66 9.89
CA ARG A 55 13.08 24.97 9.79
C ARG A 55 14.54 24.83 9.37
N GLU A 56 15.28 23.89 9.95
CA GLU A 56 16.68 23.61 9.62
C GLU A 56 16.84 23.33 8.12
N VAL A 57 16.07 22.36 7.59
CA VAL A 57 16.11 21.98 6.17
C VAL A 57 15.76 23.17 5.26
N LEU A 58 14.67 23.89 5.56
CA LEU A 58 14.19 25.00 4.72
C LEU A 58 14.95 26.32 4.92
N SER A 59 15.82 26.42 5.92
CA SER A 59 16.67 27.60 6.13
C SER A 59 18.07 27.44 5.56
N ASN A 60 18.42 26.24 5.12
CA ASN A 60 19.71 26.00 4.48
C ASN A 60 19.69 26.59 3.07
N SER A 61 20.56 27.62 2.81
CA SER A 61 20.65 28.31 1.53
C SER A 61 21.11 27.44 0.36
N SER A 62 21.67 26.24 0.66
CA SER A 62 22.09 25.28 -0.36
C SER A 62 20.91 24.53 -0.98
N TYR A 63 19.69 24.68 -0.43
CA TYR A 63 18.50 23.99 -0.89
C TYR A 63 17.41 25.02 -1.26
N ARG A 64 16.84 24.86 -2.43
CA ARG A 64 15.65 25.59 -2.86
C ARG A 64 14.57 24.60 -3.18
N TYR A 65 13.41 24.76 -2.56
CA TYR A 65 12.25 23.90 -2.78
C TYR A 65 11.09 24.75 -3.29
N ASP A 66 10.51 24.35 -4.39
CA ASP A 66 9.33 25.00 -4.97
C ASP A 66 8.06 24.46 -4.32
N VAL A 67 8.05 23.15 -4.00
CA VAL A 67 6.89 22.44 -3.45
C VAL A 67 7.30 21.58 -2.27
N ILE A 68 6.50 21.58 -1.23
CA ILE A 68 6.50 20.56 -0.17
C ILE A 68 5.29 19.64 -0.36
N HIS A 69 5.56 18.39 -0.67
CA HIS A 69 4.53 17.35 -0.77
C HIS A 69 4.43 16.57 0.55
N TYR A 70 3.35 16.84 1.27
CA TYR A 70 3.14 16.35 2.62
C TYR A 70 2.25 15.10 2.64
N HIS A 71 2.80 13.95 3.01
CA HIS A 71 2.12 12.65 2.98
C HIS A 71 1.59 12.17 4.34
N ALA A 72 1.66 12.96 5.39
CA ALA A 72 1.38 12.50 6.73
C ALA A 72 0.10 13.07 7.31
N ILE A 73 -0.74 12.19 7.86
CA ILE A 73 -1.86 12.54 8.73
C ILE A 73 -1.42 12.30 10.18
N SER A 74 -0.51 13.11 10.67
CA SER A 74 0.04 12.94 12.01
C SER A 74 0.33 14.27 12.69
N SER A 75 0.99 14.22 13.84
CA SER A 75 1.58 15.35 14.52
C SER A 75 2.44 16.27 13.62
N TRP A 76 2.89 15.79 12.47
CA TRP A 76 3.67 16.56 11.50
C TRP A 76 2.88 17.69 10.84
N GLY A 77 1.55 17.63 10.79
CA GLY A 77 0.70 18.73 10.32
C GLY A 77 0.93 20.05 11.03
N ILE A 78 1.50 20.01 12.24
CA ILE A 78 1.86 21.23 12.99
C ILE A 78 3.00 22.02 12.33
N ALA A 79 3.80 21.43 11.46
CA ALA A 79 4.94 22.04 10.81
C ALA A 79 4.62 22.62 9.43
N ILE A 80 3.41 22.41 8.91
CA ILE A 80 3.04 22.73 7.53
C ILE A 80 2.95 24.26 7.28
N ASP A 81 2.78 25.05 8.33
CA ASP A 81 2.83 26.51 8.26
C ASP A 81 4.22 27.06 7.92
N ILE A 82 5.28 26.30 8.17
CA ILE A 82 6.66 26.75 7.97
C ILE A 82 6.98 26.94 6.47
N PRO A 83 6.78 25.95 5.58
CA PRO A 83 6.94 26.15 4.16
C PRO A 83 5.97 27.20 3.59
N TYR A 84 4.72 27.20 4.04
CA TYR A 84 3.72 28.16 3.59
C TYR A 84 4.16 29.63 3.85
N ARG A 85 4.65 29.92 5.06
CA ARG A 85 5.19 31.24 5.40
C ARG A 85 6.44 31.63 4.60
N LYS A 86 7.17 30.65 4.10
CA LYS A 86 8.32 30.85 3.18
C LYS A 86 7.91 30.98 1.71
N LYS A 87 6.61 31.03 1.42
CA LYS A 87 6.01 31.06 0.06
C LYS A 87 6.33 29.82 -0.78
N ILE A 88 6.70 28.72 -0.14
CA ILE A 88 6.85 27.40 -0.78
C ILE A 88 5.45 26.80 -0.92
N LYS A 89 5.11 26.31 -2.09
CA LYS A 89 3.80 25.68 -2.32
C LYS A 89 3.68 24.40 -1.53
N VAL A 90 2.50 24.13 -0.98
CA VAL A 90 2.24 22.98 -0.13
C VAL A 90 1.13 22.12 -0.73
N ILE A 91 1.45 20.85 -1.00
CA ILE A 91 0.47 19.82 -1.32
C ILE A 91 0.27 18.95 -0.07
N THR A 92 -0.97 18.77 0.33
CA THR A 92 -1.31 17.76 1.35
C THR A 92 -1.98 16.56 0.70
N HIS A 93 -1.38 15.38 0.86
CA HIS A 93 -1.81 14.14 0.26
C HIS A 93 -2.30 13.13 1.31
N SER A 94 -3.56 12.75 1.21
CA SER A 94 -4.21 11.78 2.08
C SER A 94 -4.06 10.36 1.55
N HIS A 95 -3.56 9.45 2.41
CA HIS A 95 -3.43 8.02 2.11
C HIS A 95 -4.24 7.12 3.04
N ALA A 96 -4.87 7.66 4.07
CA ALA A 96 -5.49 6.87 5.13
C ALA A 96 -6.95 7.22 5.34
N THR A 97 -7.75 6.19 5.58
CA THR A 97 -9.17 6.30 5.93
C THR A 97 -9.41 6.44 7.44
N LYS A 98 -8.34 6.37 8.26
CA LYS A 98 -8.40 6.58 9.71
C LYS A 98 -7.35 7.59 10.15
N LEU A 99 -7.73 8.51 11.04
CA LEU A 99 -6.82 9.52 11.59
C LEU A 99 -5.88 8.96 12.66
N SER A 100 -6.28 7.91 13.36
CA SER A 100 -5.49 7.18 14.36
C SER A 100 -6.24 5.95 14.87
N ASP A 101 -5.51 5.04 15.56
CA ASP A 101 -6.07 3.86 16.23
C ASP A 101 -6.70 4.16 17.59
N THR A 102 -6.48 5.36 18.17
CA THR A 102 -7.04 5.75 19.46
C THR A 102 -7.81 7.06 19.37
N LEU A 103 -8.90 7.21 20.16
CA LEU A 103 -9.76 8.39 20.17
C LEU A 103 -8.99 9.67 20.51
N LEU A 104 -8.11 9.63 21.53
CA LEU A 104 -7.31 10.80 21.94
C LEU A 104 -6.36 11.27 20.86
N LYS A 105 -5.66 10.34 20.21
CA LYS A 105 -4.79 10.68 19.08
C LYS A 105 -5.60 11.17 17.88
N SER A 106 -6.78 10.62 17.65
CA SER A 106 -7.68 11.04 16.58
C SER A 106 -8.15 12.49 16.80
N LEU A 107 -8.54 12.86 18.03
CA LEU A 107 -8.92 14.23 18.38
C LEU A 107 -7.76 15.22 18.21
N ARG A 108 -6.58 14.85 18.72
CA ARG A 108 -5.35 15.63 18.50
C ARG A 108 -5.05 15.85 17.02
N ASN A 109 -5.08 14.79 16.23
CA ASN A 109 -4.79 14.86 14.80
C ASN A 109 -5.85 15.70 14.06
N ARG A 110 -7.10 15.69 14.52
CA ARG A 110 -8.17 16.55 14.01
C ARG A 110 -7.90 18.04 14.27
N LEU A 111 -7.34 18.38 15.44
CA LEU A 111 -6.92 19.76 15.73
C LEU A 111 -5.75 20.18 14.82
N PHE A 112 -4.78 19.30 14.59
CA PHE A 112 -3.67 19.58 13.67
C PHE A 112 -4.11 19.67 12.20
N SER A 113 -5.22 19.03 11.82
CA SER A 113 -5.77 19.17 10.48
C SER A 113 -6.24 20.59 10.16
N LEU A 114 -6.58 21.40 11.16
CA LEU A 114 -6.91 22.81 10.95
C LEU A 114 -5.71 23.57 10.38
N ASN A 115 -4.50 23.32 10.89
CA ASN A 115 -3.28 23.93 10.35
C ASN A 115 -3.03 23.52 8.88
N ILE A 116 -3.37 22.27 8.52
CA ILE A 116 -3.30 21.78 7.14
C ILE A 116 -4.24 22.60 6.24
N PHE A 117 -5.47 22.86 6.68
CA PHE A 117 -6.47 23.56 5.88
C PHE A 117 -6.10 25.00 5.53
N PHE A 118 -5.41 25.67 6.44
CA PHE A 118 -5.03 27.07 6.23
C PHE A 118 -3.68 27.25 5.54
N ASN A 119 -2.87 26.20 5.47
CA ASN A 119 -1.50 26.29 4.99
C ASN A 119 -1.18 25.31 3.85
N SER A 120 -2.20 24.77 3.18
CA SER A 120 -2.04 23.97 1.96
C SER A 120 -2.58 24.70 0.75
N ASN A 121 -1.83 24.66 -0.34
CA ASN A 121 -2.24 25.21 -1.63
C ASN A 121 -3.09 24.21 -2.42
N GLN A 122 -2.83 22.91 -2.24
CA GLN A 122 -3.53 21.84 -2.94
C GLN A 122 -3.79 20.65 -2.01
N PHE A 123 -4.99 20.07 -2.14
CA PHE A 123 -5.38 18.84 -1.48
C PHE A 123 -5.45 17.70 -2.48
N VAL A 124 -4.83 16.58 -2.16
CA VAL A 124 -4.81 15.37 -2.98
C VAL A 124 -5.16 14.16 -2.12
N ALA A 125 -5.88 13.20 -2.67
CA ALA A 125 -6.19 11.95 -1.99
C ALA A 125 -5.99 10.75 -2.91
N CYS A 126 -5.49 9.65 -2.36
CA CYS A 126 -5.31 8.39 -3.10
C CYS A 126 -6.61 7.58 -3.26
N SER A 127 -7.66 7.93 -2.53
CA SER A 127 -9.04 7.43 -2.71
C SER A 127 -10.03 8.49 -2.27
N PRO A 128 -11.29 8.45 -2.76
CA PRO A 128 -12.36 9.33 -2.31
C PRO A 128 -12.55 9.29 -0.79
N GLU A 129 -12.57 8.09 -0.20
CA GLU A 129 -12.77 7.90 1.24
C GLU A 129 -11.61 8.50 2.07
N ALA A 130 -10.37 8.42 1.55
CA ALA A 130 -9.22 9.03 2.21
C ALA A 130 -9.29 10.57 2.16
N GLY A 131 -9.82 11.12 1.07
CA GLY A 131 -10.04 12.55 0.91
C GLY A 131 -11.15 13.08 1.82
N ASP A 132 -12.31 12.46 1.78
CA ASP A 132 -13.48 12.84 2.58
C ASP A 132 -13.15 12.80 4.07
N LYS A 133 -12.39 11.78 4.50
CA LYS A 133 -12.00 11.60 5.90
C LYS A 133 -11.04 12.67 6.41
N LEU A 134 -10.04 13.05 5.60
CA LEU A 134 -9.07 14.05 6.01
C LEU A 134 -9.56 15.46 5.77
N PHE A 135 -10.17 15.74 4.60
CA PHE A 135 -10.43 17.10 4.17
C PHE A 135 -11.82 17.64 4.55
N MET A 136 -12.65 16.81 5.21
CA MET A 136 -13.91 17.20 5.85
C MET A 136 -14.81 18.05 4.93
N GLY A 137 -15.08 17.55 3.70
CA GLY A 137 -15.95 18.21 2.72
C GLY A 137 -15.29 19.28 1.85
N ARG A 138 -13.98 19.51 1.97
CA ARG A 138 -13.24 20.36 1.02
C ARG A 138 -12.99 19.60 -0.28
N SER A 139 -12.99 20.33 -1.39
CA SER A 139 -12.61 19.77 -2.69
C SER A 139 -11.15 19.32 -2.69
N PHE A 140 -10.87 18.21 -3.32
CA PHE A 140 -9.52 17.66 -3.49
C PHE A 140 -9.37 17.01 -4.86
N THR A 141 -8.14 16.88 -5.32
CA THR A 141 -7.82 16.12 -6.52
C THR A 141 -7.66 14.65 -6.16
N TYR A 142 -8.40 13.77 -6.83
CA TYR A 142 -8.19 12.33 -6.73
C TYR A 142 -7.02 11.91 -7.62
N LEU A 143 -5.94 11.43 -7.01
CA LEU A 143 -4.79 10.83 -7.69
C LEU A 143 -4.44 9.51 -6.99
N PRO A 144 -4.79 8.37 -7.57
CA PRO A 144 -4.49 7.08 -6.98
C PRO A 144 -2.98 6.83 -6.96
N ASN A 145 -2.55 6.01 -6.00
CA ASN A 145 -1.20 5.46 -6.06
C ASN A 145 -1.06 4.59 -7.31
N ALA A 146 0.09 4.68 -7.98
CA ALA A 146 0.32 3.98 -9.24
C ALA A 146 1.36 2.86 -9.09
N ILE A 147 1.21 1.83 -9.93
CA ILE A 147 2.13 0.70 -10.06
C ILE A 147 2.77 0.70 -11.45
N ASN A 148 3.98 0.15 -11.55
CA ASN A 148 4.50 -0.27 -12.85
C ASN A 148 3.89 -1.63 -13.19
N ILE A 149 2.91 -1.65 -14.09
CA ILE A 149 2.16 -2.85 -14.47
C ILE A 149 3.09 -3.96 -14.97
N GLU A 150 4.13 -3.62 -15.72
CA GLU A 150 5.07 -4.58 -16.31
C GLU A 150 5.75 -5.47 -15.25
N ASN A 151 5.93 -4.97 -14.03
CA ASN A 151 6.51 -5.74 -12.93
C ASN A 151 5.57 -6.81 -12.38
N PHE A 152 4.29 -6.79 -12.76
CA PHE A 152 3.25 -7.65 -12.20
C PHE A 152 2.53 -8.50 -13.24
N LEU A 153 2.88 -8.39 -14.53
CA LEU A 153 2.28 -9.21 -15.57
C LEU A 153 2.48 -10.69 -15.26
N PHE A 154 1.47 -11.48 -15.62
CA PHE A 154 1.55 -12.94 -15.48
C PHE A 154 2.66 -13.50 -16.38
N ASP A 155 3.41 -14.44 -15.81
CA ASP A 155 4.51 -15.12 -16.48
C ASP A 155 4.44 -16.62 -16.17
N GLU A 156 4.18 -17.43 -17.18
CA GLU A 156 4.02 -18.88 -17.05
C GLU A 156 5.33 -19.58 -16.64
N GLU A 157 6.48 -19.11 -17.08
CA GLU A 157 7.77 -19.69 -16.70
C GLU A 157 8.11 -19.38 -15.25
N LYS A 158 7.79 -18.17 -14.78
CA LYS A 158 7.88 -17.81 -13.36
C LYS A 158 6.89 -18.64 -12.54
N ARG A 159 5.66 -18.82 -13.01
CA ARG A 159 4.68 -19.69 -12.35
C ARG A 159 5.25 -21.09 -12.11
N LYS A 160 5.78 -21.74 -13.14
CA LYS A 160 6.39 -23.08 -13.05
C LYS A 160 7.57 -23.08 -12.07
N THR A 161 8.47 -22.12 -12.20
CA THR A 161 9.67 -21.99 -11.37
C THR A 161 9.32 -21.80 -9.88
N TYR A 162 8.43 -20.85 -9.57
CA TYR A 162 8.06 -20.56 -8.19
C TYR A 162 7.21 -21.66 -7.57
N ARG A 163 6.29 -22.29 -8.32
CA ARG A 163 5.54 -23.44 -7.82
C ARG A 163 6.47 -24.60 -7.47
N LYS A 164 7.48 -24.88 -8.29
CA LYS A 164 8.52 -25.89 -8.00
C LYS A 164 9.33 -25.53 -6.76
N MET A 165 9.81 -24.29 -6.68
CA MET A 165 10.59 -23.77 -5.54
C MET A 165 9.81 -23.86 -4.21
N LEU A 166 8.52 -23.59 -4.25
CA LEU A 166 7.61 -23.63 -3.08
C LEU A 166 7.02 -25.01 -2.80
N SER A 167 7.48 -26.06 -3.52
CA SER A 167 7.00 -27.44 -3.39
C SER A 167 5.49 -27.55 -3.56
N ILE A 168 4.93 -26.86 -4.55
CA ILE A 168 3.51 -26.86 -4.90
C ILE A 168 3.26 -27.92 -5.99
N LYS A 169 2.28 -28.80 -5.77
CA LYS A 169 1.88 -29.80 -6.77
C LYS A 169 1.12 -29.14 -7.94
N SER A 170 1.09 -29.81 -9.08
CA SER A 170 0.45 -29.27 -10.30
C SER A 170 -1.05 -28.98 -10.15
N ASN A 171 -1.76 -29.86 -9.43
CA ASN A 171 -3.20 -29.75 -9.16
C ASN A 171 -3.57 -29.09 -7.84
N GLN A 172 -2.60 -28.59 -7.07
CA GLN A 172 -2.83 -27.96 -5.78
C GLN A 172 -3.31 -26.53 -5.97
N LEU A 173 -4.42 -26.18 -5.32
CA LEU A 173 -4.90 -24.79 -5.24
C LEU A 173 -3.91 -23.95 -4.44
N VAL A 174 -3.51 -22.79 -4.97
CA VAL A 174 -2.65 -21.86 -4.28
C VAL A 174 -3.41 -20.56 -3.97
N ILE A 175 -3.77 -20.40 -2.70
CA ILE A 175 -4.27 -19.13 -2.20
C ILE A 175 -3.10 -18.28 -1.70
N GLY A 176 -3.09 -16.98 -2.02
CA GLY A 176 -1.98 -16.10 -1.73
C GLY A 176 -2.35 -14.83 -1.01
N ASN A 177 -1.39 -14.31 -0.25
CA ASN A 177 -1.47 -13.01 0.41
C ASN A 177 -0.12 -12.29 0.32
N VAL A 178 -0.14 -11.01 0.04
CA VAL A 178 1.05 -10.15 0.03
C VAL A 178 0.82 -8.96 0.93
N GLY A 179 1.76 -8.69 1.84
CA GLY A 179 1.69 -7.53 2.72
C GLY A 179 2.37 -7.72 4.06
N ARG A 180 2.49 -6.63 4.81
CA ARG A 180 3.09 -6.65 6.14
C ARG A 180 2.31 -7.58 7.09
N ILE A 181 2.99 -8.48 7.79
CA ILE A 181 2.36 -9.37 8.77
C ILE A 181 2.04 -8.56 10.03
N ALA A 182 0.80 -8.06 10.10
CA ALA A 182 0.35 -7.14 11.14
C ALA A 182 -1.16 -7.31 11.42
N LYS A 183 -1.61 -6.84 12.57
CA LYS A 183 -3.03 -6.93 12.99
C LYS A 183 -4.00 -6.41 11.92
N GLN A 184 -3.64 -5.31 11.25
CA GLN A 184 -4.44 -4.72 10.19
C GLN A 184 -4.72 -5.70 9.04
N LYS A 185 -3.70 -6.45 8.62
CA LYS A 185 -3.76 -7.38 7.48
C LYS A 185 -4.45 -8.72 7.80
N ASN A 186 -4.56 -9.05 9.10
CA ASN A 186 -5.35 -10.16 9.61
C ASN A 186 -5.03 -11.53 8.99
N GLN A 187 -3.74 -11.83 8.79
CA GLN A 187 -3.31 -13.09 8.16
C GLN A 187 -3.76 -14.34 8.93
N LEU A 188 -4.03 -14.24 10.24
CA LEU A 188 -4.59 -15.35 11.03
C LEU A 188 -5.94 -15.84 10.48
N PHE A 189 -6.73 -14.96 9.87
CA PHE A 189 -7.99 -15.38 9.25
C PHE A 189 -7.77 -16.27 8.03
N LEU A 190 -6.64 -16.14 7.33
CA LEU A 190 -6.28 -17.04 6.21
C LEU A 190 -6.08 -18.47 6.66
N LEU A 191 -5.59 -18.70 7.90
CA LEU A 191 -5.45 -20.06 8.44
C LEU A 191 -6.82 -20.71 8.63
N LYS A 192 -7.84 -19.95 9.06
CA LYS A 192 -9.22 -20.45 9.18
C LYS A 192 -9.79 -20.84 7.81
N ILE A 193 -9.55 -20.03 6.78
CA ILE A 193 -9.95 -20.33 5.40
C ILE A 193 -9.23 -21.58 4.91
N LEU A 194 -7.92 -21.69 5.14
CA LEU A 194 -7.13 -22.84 4.73
C LEU A 194 -7.64 -24.15 5.38
N VAL A 195 -7.86 -24.15 6.70
CA VAL A 195 -8.43 -25.32 7.41
C VAL A 195 -9.77 -25.71 6.78
N TYR A 196 -10.64 -24.72 6.52
CA TYR A 196 -11.96 -24.98 5.95
C TYR A 196 -11.90 -25.60 4.54
N LEU A 197 -10.90 -25.22 3.71
CA LEU A 197 -10.65 -25.82 2.40
C LEU A 197 -10.15 -27.26 2.53
N LEU A 198 -9.16 -27.50 3.41
CA LEU A 198 -8.56 -28.83 3.63
C LEU A 198 -9.58 -29.83 4.18
N GLU A 199 -10.43 -29.43 5.14
CA GLU A 199 -11.51 -30.25 5.69
C GLU A 199 -12.55 -30.71 4.62
N ARG A 200 -12.63 -29.96 3.50
CA ARG A 200 -13.49 -30.28 2.36
C ARG A 200 -12.77 -30.99 1.22
N GLY A 201 -11.56 -31.48 1.50
CA GLY A 201 -10.77 -32.26 0.55
C GLY A 201 -10.11 -31.45 -0.57
N ILE A 202 -10.09 -30.12 -0.47
CA ILE A 202 -9.38 -29.29 -1.46
C ILE A 202 -7.90 -29.19 -1.07
N ASP A 203 -7.04 -29.91 -1.80
CA ASP A 203 -5.56 -29.82 -1.59
C ASP A 203 -5.08 -28.40 -1.85
N THR A 204 -4.80 -27.67 -0.77
CA THR A 204 -4.54 -26.22 -0.82
C THR A 204 -3.19 -25.88 -0.20
N LYS A 205 -2.47 -24.95 -0.82
CA LYS A 205 -1.27 -24.27 -0.30
C LYS A 205 -1.58 -22.80 -0.07
N LEU A 206 -1.22 -22.29 1.09
CA LEU A 206 -1.28 -20.87 1.41
C LEU A 206 0.13 -20.28 1.31
N VAL A 207 0.31 -19.26 0.46
CA VAL A 207 1.57 -18.53 0.31
C VAL A 207 1.40 -17.11 0.85
N ILE A 208 2.16 -16.77 1.90
CA ILE A 208 2.17 -15.44 2.50
C ILE A 208 3.52 -14.79 2.23
N VAL A 209 3.49 -13.67 1.51
CA VAL A 209 4.66 -12.87 1.15
C VAL A 209 4.67 -11.60 1.98
N GLY A 210 5.71 -11.41 2.76
CA GLY A 210 5.90 -10.24 3.62
C GLY A 210 6.52 -10.58 4.96
N ASP A 211 6.79 -9.55 5.73
CA ASP A 211 7.33 -9.64 7.09
C ASP A 211 6.58 -8.69 8.01
N GLY A 212 6.76 -8.79 9.33
CA GLY A 212 6.11 -7.88 10.27
C GLY A 212 6.11 -8.40 11.71
N ASN A 213 5.62 -7.55 12.60
CA ASN A 213 5.67 -7.78 14.06
C ASN A 213 4.83 -8.96 14.55
N LEU A 214 3.92 -9.49 13.75
CA LEU A 214 3.12 -10.68 14.08
C LEU A 214 3.62 -11.97 13.42
N LYS A 215 4.78 -11.98 12.75
CA LYS A 215 5.33 -13.17 12.07
C LYS A 215 5.54 -14.35 13.03
N THR A 216 6.14 -14.09 14.19
CA THR A 216 6.37 -15.12 15.20
C THR A 216 5.06 -15.72 15.72
N ASN A 217 4.05 -14.88 15.96
CA ASN A 217 2.72 -15.33 16.36
C ASN A 217 2.06 -16.16 15.25
N LEU A 218 2.11 -15.71 14.00
CA LEU A 218 1.57 -16.44 12.86
C LEU A 218 2.25 -17.80 12.69
N GLN A 219 3.59 -17.88 12.86
CA GLN A 219 4.32 -19.15 12.81
C GLN A 219 3.90 -20.10 13.94
N HIS A 220 3.68 -19.58 15.14
CA HIS A 220 3.17 -20.37 16.27
C HIS A 220 1.80 -20.97 15.95
N GLU A 221 0.86 -20.18 15.42
CA GLU A 221 -0.47 -20.66 15.05
C GLU A 221 -0.43 -21.73 13.93
N ILE A 222 0.45 -21.54 12.93
CA ILE A 222 0.68 -22.54 11.87
C ILE A 222 1.14 -23.89 12.49
N ASN A 223 2.08 -23.83 13.42
CA ASN A 223 2.61 -25.02 14.08
C ASN A 223 1.54 -25.71 14.95
N SER A 224 0.81 -24.94 15.74
CA SER A 224 -0.24 -25.41 16.63
C SER A 224 -1.40 -26.08 15.84
N ALA A 225 -1.71 -25.57 14.66
CA ALA A 225 -2.71 -26.15 13.76
C ALA A 225 -2.17 -27.26 12.84
N GLN A 226 -0.88 -27.63 12.96
CA GLN A 226 -0.22 -28.66 12.13
C GLN A 226 -0.27 -28.35 10.61
N LEU A 227 -0.19 -27.05 10.25
CA LEU A 227 -0.30 -26.58 8.87
C LEU A 227 1.05 -26.33 8.17
N GLN A 228 2.18 -26.79 8.73
CA GLN A 228 3.53 -26.51 8.22
C GLN A 228 3.71 -26.95 6.77
N ASN A 229 3.04 -28.03 6.37
CA ASN A 229 3.11 -28.55 5.00
C ASN A 229 2.21 -27.79 4.02
N ASN A 230 1.26 -27.00 4.53
CA ASN A 230 0.27 -26.28 3.73
C ASN A 230 0.50 -24.76 3.68
N VAL A 231 1.40 -24.22 4.51
CA VAL A 231 1.68 -22.78 4.56
C VAL A 231 3.14 -22.51 4.23
N VAL A 232 3.36 -21.51 3.39
CA VAL A 232 4.69 -20.93 3.10
C VAL A 232 4.72 -19.49 3.57
N LEU A 233 5.64 -19.16 4.48
CA LEU A 233 5.99 -17.80 4.85
C LEU A 233 7.25 -17.39 4.05
N ALA A 234 7.05 -16.72 2.93
CA ALA A 234 8.14 -16.36 2.00
C ALA A 234 9.04 -15.22 2.50
N GLY A 235 8.62 -14.53 3.58
CA GLY A 235 9.34 -13.34 4.05
C GLY A 235 9.15 -12.12 3.16
N ALA A 236 9.91 -11.06 3.45
CA ALA A 236 9.94 -9.87 2.61
C ALA A 236 10.73 -10.14 1.32
N VAL A 237 10.15 -9.82 0.17
CA VAL A 237 10.75 -10.06 -1.14
C VAL A 237 10.85 -8.77 -1.94
N LYS A 238 11.84 -8.67 -2.84
CA LYS A 238 12.00 -7.51 -3.72
C LYS A 238 10.97 -7.48 -4.86
N ASN A 239 10.63 -8.64 -5.41
CA ASN A 239 9.75 -8.79 -6.56
C ASN A 239 8.53 -9.66 -6.21
N PRO A 240 7.46 -9.10 -5.63
CA PRO A 240 6.25 -9.87 -5.33
C PRO A 240 5.50 -10.33 -6.58
N GLY A 241 5.73 -9.73 -7.74
CA GLY A 241 5.14 -10.10 -9.04
C GLY A 241 5.33 -11.58 -9.39
N ASP A 242 6.50 -12.13 -9.08
CA ASP A 242 6.81 -13.53 -9.36
C ASP A 242 5.96 -14.48 -8.50
N TYR A 243 5.69 -14.11 -7.25
CA TYR A 243 4.81 -14.87 -6.36
C TYR A 243 3.34 -14.79 -6.78
N TYR A 244 2.88 -13.64 -7.29
CA TYR A 244 1.52 -13.55 -7.85
C TYR A 244 1.31 -14.53 -9.01
N SER A 245 2.32 -14.74 -9.85
CA SER A 245 2.24 -15.72 -10.93
C SER A 245 2.07 -17.16 -10.43
N ALA A 246 2.63 -17.51 -9.27
CA ALA A 246 2.50 -18.84 -8.66
C ALA A 246 1.12 -19.10 -8.02
N MET A 247 0.38 -18.07 -7.65
CA MET A 247 -0.93 -18.15 -6.97
C MET A 247 -2.06 -18.43 -7.96
N ASP A 248 -3.20 -18.90 -7.46
CA ASP A 248 -4.44 -19.08 -8.22
C ASP A 248 -5.52 -18.08 -7.79
N VAL A 249 -5.58 -17.72 -6.50
CA VAL A 249 -6.50 -16.72 -5.95
C VAL A 249 -5.76 -15.85 -4.93
N PHE A 250 -5.91 -14.55 -5.03
CA PHE A 250 -5.37 -13.59 -4.06
C PHE A 250 -6.40 -13.26 -2.98
N LEU A 251 -6.01 -13.31 -1.72
CA LEU A 251 -6.87 -13.03 -0.56
C LEU A 251 -6.32 -11.87 0.27
N LEU A 252 -7.16 -10.91 0.59
CA LEU A 252 -6.81 -9.79 1.48
C LEU A 252 -7.88 -9.60 2.56
N PRO A 253 -7.82 -10.33 3.69
CA PRO A 253 -8.78 -10.27 4.78
C PRO A 253 -8.48 -9.13 5.75
N SER A 254 -8.07 -7.97 5.26
CA SER A 254 -7.68 -6.83 6.09
C SER A 254 -8.86 -6.31 6.91
N LEU A 255 -8.60 -5.90 8.16
CA LEU A 255 -9.59 -5.28 9.04
C LEU A 255 -10.00 -3.89 8.57
N PHE A 256 -9.14 -3.20 7.86
CA PHE A 256 -9.39 -1.91 7.20
C PHE A 256 -8.30 -1.63 6.18
N GLU A 257 -8.69 -1.09 5.03
CA GLU A 257 -7.79 -0.59 3.99
C GLU A 257 -8.40 0.66 3.32
N GLY A 258 -7.54 1.61 2.99
CA GLY A 258 -7.90 2.67 2.06
C GLY A 258 -7.85 2.15 0.63
N LEU A 259 -6.66 2.19 0.04
CA LEU A 259 -6.39 1.62 -1.28
C LEU A 259 -5.20 0.67 -1.18
N PRO A 260 -5.42 -0.64 -1.04
CA PRO A 260 -4.34 -1.61 -0.93
C PRO A 260 -3.69 -1.87 -2.28
N MET A 261 -2.49 -1.32 -2.51
CA MET A 261 -1.78 -1.49 -3.77
C MET A 261 -1.50 -2.94 -4.12
N VAL A 262 -1.27 -3.80 -3.13
CA VAL A 262 -1.13 -5.26 -3.33
C VAL A 262 -2.34 -5.90 -4.01
N GLY A 263 -3.54 -5.32 -3.84
CA GLY A 263 -4.74 -5.76 -4.53
C GLY A 263 -4.77 -5.31 -5.99
N VAL A 264 -4.24 -4.13 -6.30
CA VAL A 264 -4.07 -3.65 -7.68
C VAL A 264 -2.99 -4.46 -8.39
N GLU A 265 -1.87 -4.75 -7.70
CA GLU A 265 -0.77 -5.58 -8.19
C GLU A 265 -1.23 -7.00 -8.55
N ALA A 266 -1.99 -7.65 -7.65
CA ALA A 266 -2.55 -8.97 -7.90
C ALA A 266 -3.46 -8.99 -9.15
N GLN A 267 -4.34 -7.99 -9.28
CA GLN A 267 -5.22 -7.88 -10.44
C GLN A 267 -4.47 -7.50 -11.72
N ALA A 268 -3.34 -6.76 -11.64
CA ALA A 268 -2.47 -6.53 -12.79
C ALA A 268 -1.84 -7.82 -13.31
N ASN A 269 -1.67 -8.83 -12.44
CA ASN A 269 -1.26 -10.18 -12.81
C ASN A 269 -2.43 -11.01 -13.41
N GLY A 270 -3.61 -10.44 -13.55
CA GLY A 270 -4.83 -11.16 -13.91
C GLY A 270 -5.35 -12.08 -12.80
N LEU A 271 -4.78 -12.03 -11.62
CA LEU A 271 -5.09 -12.94 -10.52
C LEU A 271 -6.46 -12.62 -9.91
N PRO A 272 -7.40 -13.57 -9.87
CA PRO A 272 -8.68 -13.39 -9.18
C PRO A 272 -8.46 -12.99 -7.73
N SER A 273 -9.21 -11.99 -7.26
CA SER A 273 -8.94 -11.36 -5.97
C SER A 273 -10.17 -11.26 -5.08
N ILE A 274 -10.00 -11.63 -3.81
CA ILE A 274 -11.07 -11.56 -2.80
C ILE A 274 -10.59 -10.66 -1.66
N PHE A 275 -11.35 -9.61 -1.40
CA PHE A 275 -11.08 -8.62 -0.38
C PHE A 275 -12.08 -8.73 0.78
N SER A 276 -11.68 -8.29 1.97
CA SER A 276 -12.68 -8.05 3.00
C SER A 276 -13.59 -6.89 2.61
N SER A 277 -14.84 -6.92 3.06
CA SER A 277 -15.80 -5.80 2.90
C SER A 277 -15.35 -4.50 3.59
N GLN A 278 -14.30 -4.55 4.40
CA GLN A 278 -13.67 -3.40 5.05
C GLN A 278 -12.60 -2.72 4.17
N THR A 279 -12.39 -3.23 2.96
CA THR A 279 -11.48 -2.65 1.96
C THR A 279 -12.27 -1.72 1.03
N SER A 280 -11.68 -0.57 0.67
CA SER A 280 -12.33 0.34 -0.28
C SER A 280 -12.62 -0.35 -1.61
N GLN A 281 -13.81 -0.10 -2.15
CA GLN A 281 -14.23 -0.62 -3.46
C GLN A 281 -13.37 -0.08 -4.61
N CYS A 282 -12.62 0.99 -4.39
CA CYS A 282 -11.68 1.54 -5.38
C CYS A 282 -10.56 0.56 -5.77
N VAL A 283 -10.33 -0.51 -4.98
CA VAL A 283 -9.37 -1.57 -5.34
C VAL A 283 -9.90 -2.52 -6.41
N ASN A 284 -11.20 -2.51 -6.68
CA ASN A 284 -11.79 -3.38 -7.70
C ASN A 284 -11.41 -2.89 -9.11
N MET A 285 -10.42 -3.52 -9.69
CA MET A 285 -10.00 -3.26 -11.07
C MET A 285 -10.85 -4.05 -12.06
N PHE A 286 -11.20 -5.27 -11.71
CA PHE A 286 -12.09 -6.12 -12.50
C PHE A 286 -12.47 -7.38 -11.71
N ASN A 287 -13.78 -7.65 -11.59
CA ASN A 287 -14.34 -8.91 -11.06
C ASN A 287 -13.77 -9.38 -9.69
N ALA A 288 -13.48 -8.45 -8.78
CA ALA A 288 -13.10 -8.80 -7.42
C ALA A 288 -14.32 -9.05 -6.54
N SER A 289 -14.21 -10.00 -5.62
CA SER A 289 -15.24 -10.25 -4.60
C SER A 289 -14.92 -9.56 -3.29
N PHE A 290 -15.96 -9.12 -2.57
CA PHE A 290 -15.87 -8.50 -1.26
C PHE A 290 -16.68 -9.29 -0.25
N VAL A 291 -16.01 -9.85 0.77
CA VAL A 291 -16.62 -10.76 1.75
C VAL A 291 -16.38 -10.26 3.17
N ASP A 292 -17.39 -10.36 4.03
CA ASP A 292 -17.30 -9.96 5.44
C ASP A 292 -16.38 -10.92 6.24
N LEU A 293 -15.72 -10.37 7.28
CA LEU A 293 -14.74 -11.06 8.12
C LEU A 293 -15.34 -11.85 9.30
N LYS A 294 -16.67 -11.90 9.43
CA LYS A 294 -17.30 -12.68 10.52
C LYS A 294 -16.98 -14.15 10.37
N GLU A 295 -16.73 -14.86 11.47
CA GLU A 295 -16.38 -16.30 11.46
C GLU A 295 -17.40 -17.17 10.72
N LYS A 296 -18.70 -16.87 10.86
CA LYS A 296 -19.77 -17.55 10.14
C LYS A 296 -19.68 -17.39 8.61
N ASN A 297 -18.88 -16.44 8.13
CA ASN A 297 -18.74 -16.12 6.71
C ASN A 297 -17.53 -16.81 6.05
N VAL A 298 -16.77 -17.66 6.77
CA VAL A 298 -15.67 -18.44 6.18
C VAL A 298 -16.19 -19.28 5.01
N ARG A 299 -17.44 -19.77 5.08
CA ARG A 299 -18.12 -20.43 3.97
C ARG A 299 -18.25 -19.54 2.73
N GLN A 300 -18.56 -18.25 2.88
CA GLN A 300 -18.66 -17.33 1.75
C GLN A 300 -17.28 -17.07 1.09
N TRP A 301 -16.20 -17.01 1.90
CA TRP A 301 -14.83 -16.96 1.38
C TRP A 301 -14.52 -18.23 0.58
N PHE A 302 -14.88 -19.39 1.08
CA PHE A 302 -14.70 -20.67 0.39
C PHE A 302 -15.44 -20.70 -0.96
N GLU A 303 -16.71 -20.33 -0.98
CA GLU A 303 -17.53 -20.30 -2.21
C GLU A 303 -16.94 -19.31 -3.24
N ALA A 304 -16.51 -18.14 -2.79
CA ALA A 304 -15.85 -17.16 -3.64
C ALA A 304 -14.50 -17.68 -4.19
N ILE A 305 -13.70 -18.36 -3.36
CA ILE A 305 -12.42 -18.96 -3.78
C ILE A 305 -12.64 -19.97 -4.90
N LEU A 306 -13.60 -20.89 -4.74
CA LEU A 306 -13.86 -21.91 -5.76
C LEU A 306 -14.35 -21.29 -7.07
N SER A 307 -15.30 -20.37 -7.00
CA SER A 307 -15.80 -19.67 -8.17
C SER A 307 -14.70 -18.92 -8.95
N HIS A 308 -13.80 -18.24 -8.23
CA HIS A 308 -12.69 -17.54 -8.84
C HIS A 308 -11.60 -18.48 -9.37
N TRP A 309 -11.35 -19.60 -8.69
CA TRP A 309 -10.40 -20.60 -9.15
C TRP A 309 -10.84 -21.25 -10.46
N GLU A 310 -12.12 -21.61 -10.58
CA GLU A 310 -12.73 -22.15 -11.79
C GLU A 310 -12.72 -21.15 -12.95
N GLY A 311 -12.92 -19.86 -12.65
CA GLY A 311 -12.88 -18.77 -13.64
C GLY A 311 -11.48 -18.47 -14.18
N GLY A 312 -10.45 -18.78 -13.40
CA GLY A 312 -9.06 -18.56 -13.78
C GLY A 312 -8.64 -17.08 -13.83
N ARG A 313 -7.50 -16.82 -14.48
CA ARG A 313 -6.95 -15.47 -14.64
C ARG A 313 -7.68 -14.67 -15.70
N ASP A 314 -7.72 -13.34 -15.51
CA ASP A 314 -8.32 -12.40 -16.44
C ASP A 314 -7.41 -11.20 -16.69
N GLU A 315 -6.88 -11.09 -17.89
CA GLU A 315 -5.98 -10.00 -18.30
C GLU A 315 -6.72 -8.67 -18.57
N SER A 316 -8.05 -8.68 -18.61
CA SER A 316 -8.85 -7.46 -18.85
C SER A 316 -8.67 -6.42 -17.75
N ALA A 317 -8.26 -6.84 -16.54
CA ALA A 317 -7.95 -5.96 -15.43
C ALA A 317 -6.91 -4.88 -15.79
N ILE A 318 -5.93 -5.19 -16.66
CA ILE A 318 -4.91 -4.24 -17.12
C ILE A 318 -5.54 -3.02 -17.79
N LYS A 319 -6.55 -3.24 -18.63
CA LYS A 319 -7.28 -2.15 -19.30
C LYS A 319 -7.99 -1.25 -18.28
N HIS A 320 -8.58 -1.85 -17.24
CA HIS A 320 -9.25 -1.09 -16.18
C HIS A 320 -8.25 -0.32 -15.31
N ILE A 321 -7.11 -0.93 -14.97
CA ILE A 321 -6.02 -0.28 -14.24
C ILE A 321 -5.55 0.98 -14.97
N LYS A 322 -5.29 0.88 -16.29
CA LYS A 322 -4.91 2.03 -17.11
C LYS A 322 -6.01 3.09 -17.17
N LYS A 323 -7.26 2.69 -17.40
CA LYS A 323 -8.41 3.61 -17.46
C LYS A 323 -8.61 4.38 -16.15
N GLN A 324 -8.36 3.74 -15.01
CA GLN A 324 -8.49 4.35 -13.69
C GLN A 324 -7.22 5.07 -13.22
N LYS A 325 -6.19 5.19 -14.08
CA LYS A 325 -4.92 5.89 -13.82
C LYS A 325 -4.08 5.28 -12.69
N PHE A 326 -4.18 3.98 -12.47
CA PHE A 326 -3.33 3.25 -11.54
C PHE A 326 -1.99 2.83 -12.16
N ASP A 327 -1.79 3.02 -13.46
CA ASP A 327 -0.51 2.79 -14.09
C ASP A 327 0.47 3.93 -13.83
N ILE A 328 1.76 3.60 -13.79
CA ILE A 328 2.82 4.53 -13.41
C ILE A 328 2.93 5.73 -14.36
N TYR A 329 2.69 5.51 -15.65
CA TYR A 329 2.87 6.56 -16.66
C TYR A 329 1.76 7.62 -16.56
N SER A 330 0.51 7.18 -16.38
CA SER A 330 -0.60 8.08 -16.07
C SER A 330 -0.38 8.81 -14.75
N GLY A 331 0.06 8.11 -13.71
CA GLY A 331 0.36 8.70 -12.41
C GLY A 331 1.43 9.80 -12.50
N VAL A 332 2.53 9.52 -13.19
CA VAL A 332 3.62 10.51 -13.39
C VAL A 332 3.15 11.72 -14.17
N SER A 333 2.38 11.53 -15.25
CA SER A 333 1.83 12.62 -16.05
C SER A 333 0.95 13.57 -15.20
N GLU A 334 0.06 13.01 -14.38
CA GLU A 334 -0.82 13.82 -13.52
C GLU A 334 -0.03 14.56 -12.42
N TRP A 335 0.96 13.91 -11.81
CA TRP A 335 1.81 14.55 -10.81
C TRP A 335 2.68 15.65 -11.42
N THR A 336 3.29 15.43 -12.58
CA THR A 336 4.06 16.45 -13.31
C THR A 336 3.19 17.68 -13.56
N ARG A 337 2.00 17.47 -14.15
CA ARG A 337 1.05 18.55 -14.41
C ARG A 337 0.67 19.32 -13.14
N LEU A 338 0.43 18.62 -12.04
CA LEU A 338 0.05 19.25 -10.78
C LEU A 338 1.18 20.12 -10.21
N TYR A 339 2.43 19.64 -10.25
CA TYR A 339 3.58 20.42 -9.82
C TYR A 339 3.78 21.66 -10.71
N GLU A 340 3.71 21.51 -12.02
CA GLU A 340 3.86 22.61 -12.98
C GLU A 340 2.82 23.72 -12.75
N ILE A 341 1.55 23.37 -12.55
CA ILE A 341 0.47 24.33 -12.25
C ILE A 341 0.73 25.08 -10.93
N LEU A 342 1.30 24.41 -9.94
CA LEU A 342 1.52 25.02 -8.63
C LEU A 342 2.69 26.02 -8.61
N ILE A 343 3.70 25.82 -9.44
CA ILE A 343 4.90 26.68 -9.48
C ILE A 343 4.76 27.86 -10.45
N GLN A 344 3.79 27.84 -11.34
CA GLN A 344 3.36 29.00 -12.13
C GLN A 344 2.63 30.03 -11.24
#